data_ec284f53162998b9b447f0f76587adfb
#
_entry.id   ec284f53162998b9b447f0f76587adfb
#
_cell.length_a   1.000
_cell.length_b   1.000
_cell.length_c   1.000
_cell.angle_alpha   90.00
_cell.angle_beta   90.00
_cell.angle_gamma   90.00
#
_symmetry.space_group_name_H-M   'P 1'
#
loop_
_entity.id
_entity.type
_entity.pdbx_description
1 polymer ?
#
loop_
_entity_poly.entity_id
_entity_poly.type
_entity_poly.pdbx_seq_one_letter_code
_entity_poly.pdbx_strand_id
1 'polypeptide(L)'
;MIEKGSPAPDFTLPSDQKGDVTLSKLRGRKVVLYFYPKDDTPGCTVQACDFRDALPEFEGLDAVVLGVSADSVESHRAFRKKHDLNFPLLSDESHEMLEAYGVWKPHPVYGMTIERSTFLLDEDGVVEEIWRGVNPKGHADMLRDRLGDSHSSA
;
A
#
# COMPACT_ATOMS: atom_id res chain seq x y z
N MET A 1 -12.59 6.37 13.17
CA MET A 1 -11.20 5.98 12.96
C MET A 1 -11.13 4.52 12.52
N ILE A 2 -10.28 4.20 11.59
CA ILE A 2 -10.13 2.81 11.09
C ILE A 2 -9.48 1.95 12.17
N GLU A 3 -10.08 0.78 12.41
CA GLU A 3 -9.61 -0.18 13.40
C GLU A 3 -9.59 -1.59 12.81
N LYS A 4 -8.86 -2.50 13.45
CA LYS A 4 -8.94 -3.93 13.15
C LYS A 4 -10.38 -4.39 13.29
N GLY A 5 -10.87 -5.13 12.31
CA GLY A 5 -12.24 -5.64 12.29
C GLY A 5 -13.25 -4.70 11.67
N SER A 6 -12.88 -3.45 11.35
CA SER A 6 -13.78 -2.53 10.68
C SER A 6 -13.66 -2.66 9.16
N PRO A 7 -14.72 -2.32 8.40
CA PRO A 7 -14.61 -2.27 6.95
C PRO A 7 -13.62 -1.17 6.54
N ALA A 8 -12.74 -1.47 5.59
CA ALA A 8 -11.84 -0.46 5.04
C ALA A 8 -12.65 0.49 4.15
N PRO A 9 -12.45 1.82 4.26
CA PRO A 9 -13.12 2.77 3.36
C PRO A 9 -12.86 2.43 1.89
N ASP A 10 -13.91 2.37 1.09
CA ASP A 10 -13.77 2.13 -0.34
C ASP A 10 -13.16 3.35 -1.03
N PHE A 11 -12.55 3.15 -2.17
CA PHE A 11 -11.97 4.21 -2.97
C PHE A 11 -11.86 3.79 -4.42
N THR A 12 -11.75 4.80 -5.29
CA THR A 12 -11.38 4.62 -6.69
C THR A 12 -10.29 5.65 -6.99
N LEU A 13 -9.11 5.19 -7.34
CA LEU A 13 -7.97 6.06 -7.61
C LEU A 13 -7.29 5.69 -8.92
N PRO A 14 -6.76 6.69 -9.63
CA PRO A 14 -5.96 6.41 -10.82
C PRO A 14 -4.65 5.73 -10.44
N SER A 15 -4.16 4.86 -11.32
CA SER A 15 -2.91 4.16 -11.12
C SER A 15 -1.91 4.49 -12.23
N ASP A 16 -0.66 4.14 -12.01
CA ASP A 16 0.39 4.25 -13.01
C ASP A 16 0.22 3.23 -14.14
N GLN A 17 -0.65 2.26 -13.93
CA GLN A 17 -1.04 1.31 -14.94
C GLN A 17 -2.30 1.81 -15.65
N LYS A 18 -2.83 1.03 -16.58
CA LYS A 18 -4.01 1.42 -17.34
C LYS A 18 -5.27 1.34 -16.48
N GLY A 19 -5.98 2.45 -16.34
CA GLY A 19 -7.28 2.50 -15.66
C GLY A 19 -7.18 2.78 -14.17
N ASP A 20 -8.35 2.94 -13.56
CA ASP A 20 -8.49 3.21 -12.14
C ASP A 20 -8.57 1.90 -11.35
N VAL A 21 -8.18 1.97 -10.08
CA VAL A 21 -8.31 0.85 -9.14
C VAL A 21 -9.39 1.19 -8.12
N THR A 22 -10.37 0.29 -7.99
CA THR A 22 -11.45 0.40 -7.01
C THR A 22 -11.32 -0.73 -5.99
N LEU A 23 -11.21 -0.39 -4.72
CA LEU A 23 -10.99 -1.38 -3.66
C LEU A 23 -12.08 -2.45 -3.64
N SER A 24 -13.35 -2.05 -3.72
CA SER A 24 -14.47 -2.99 -3.65
C SER A 24 -14.48 -4.03 -4.78
N LYS A 25 -13.76 -3.77 -5.86
CA LYS A 25 -13.64 -4.73 -6.97
C LYS A 25 -12.56 -5.79 -6.74
N LEU A 26 -11.84 -5.71 -5.64
CA LEU A 26 -10.76 -6.65 -5.30
C LEU A 26 -11.21 -7.69 -4.27
N ARG A 27 -12.50 -7.81 -4.02
CA ARG A 27 -13.05 -8.83 -3.10
C ARG A 27 -12.66 -10.23 -3.56
N GLY A 28 -12.45 -11.13 -2.59
CA GLY A 28 -12.02 -12.50 -2.86
C GLY A 28 -10.53 -12.71 -2.72
N ARG A 29 -9.75 -11.63 -2.56
CA ARG A 29 -8.31 -11.68 -2.36
C ARG A 29 -7.92 -10.77 -1.20
N LYS A 30 -6.85 -11.11 -0.50
CA LYS A 30 -6.30 -10.22 0.51
C LYS A 30 -5.61 -9.05 -0.18
N VAL A 31 -5.64 -7.88 0.46
CA VAL A 31 -5.02 -6.67 -0.09
C VAL A 31 -4.00 -6.13 0.91
N VAL A 32 -2.76 -5.97 0.47
CA VAL A 32 -1.72 -5.26 1.19
C VAL A 32 -1.72 -3.83 0.64
N LEU A 33 -2.21 -2.91 1.44
CA LEU A 33 -2.37 -1.50 1.06
C LEU A 33 -1.34 -0.70 1.84
N TYR A 34 -0.26 -0.26 1.18
CA TYR A 34 0.77 0.48 1.88
C TYR A 34 0.84 1.94 1.41
N PHE A 35 0.98 2.84 2.37
CA PHE A 35 1.07 4.27 2.15
C PHE A 35 2.50 4.72 2.38
N TYR A 36 3.04 5.52 1.46
CA TYR A 36 4.42 6.02 1.55
C TYR A 36 4.47 7.51 1.20
N PRO A 37 5.46 8.25 1.76
CA PRO A 37 5.47 9.71 1.63
C PRO A 37 5.69 10.25 0.22
N LYS A 38 6.65 9.68 -0.54
CA LYS A 38 7.01 10.28 -1.83
C LYS A 38 7.81 9.33 -2.71
N ASP A 39 7.46 9.30 -4.00
CA ASP A 39 8.18 8.52 -5.01
C ASP A 39 9.67 8.88 -5.04
N ASP A 40 10.50 7.88 -5.29
CA ASP A 40 11.92 8.01 -5.57
C ASP A 40 12.74 8.67 -4.43
N THR A 41 12.25 8.57 -3.20
CA THR A 41 13.03 8.89 -2.01
C THR A 41 13.69 7.60 -1.50
N PRO A 42 14.82 7.69 -0.73
CA PRO A 42 15.55 6.48 -0.35
C PRO A 42 14.72 5.41 0.36
N GLY A 43 13.96 5.80 1.38
CA GLY A 43 13.14 4.84 2.12
C GLY A 43 12.01 4.26 1.28
N CYS A 44 11.34 5.08 0.48
CA CYS A 44 10.25 4.62 -0.37
C CYS A 44 10.77 3.71 -1.49
N THR A 45 11.96 3.98 -2.00
CA THR A 45 12.60 3.13 -3.00
C THR A 45 12.93 1.75 -2.43
N VAL A 46 13.51 1.69 -1.22
CA VAL A 46 13.81 0.42 -0.56
C VAL A 46 12.54 -0.38 -0.36
N GLN A 47 11.49 0.24 0.16
CA GLN A 47 10.22 -0.43 0.40
C GLN A 47 9.59 -0.97 -0.89
N ALA A 48 9.57 -0.14 -1.94
CA ALA A 48 8.98 -0.54 -3.23
C ALA A 48 9.76 -1.69 -3.87
N CYS A 49 11.09 -1.64 -3.83
CA CYS A 49 11.92 -2.70 -4.38
C CYS A 49 11.77 -4.01 -3.60
N ASP A 50 11.61 -3.93 -2.29
CA ASP A 50 11.37 -5.12 -1.46
C ASP A 50 10.03 -5.76 -1.81
N PHE A 51 8.97 -4.96 -2.00
CA PHE A 51 7.68 -5.48 -2.46
C PHE A 51 7.77 -6.06 -3.87
N ARG A 52 8.50 -5.39 -4.76
CA ARG A 52 8.72 -5.89 -6.13
C ARG A 52 9.34 -7.29 -6.10
N ASP A 53 10.39 -7.47 -5.30
CA ASP A 53 11.12 -8.74 -5.23
C ASP A 53 10.28 -9.84 -4.58
N ALA A 54 9.41 -9.49 -3.64
CA ALA A 54 8.55 -10.44 -2.94
C ALA A 54 7.20 -10.66 -3.63
N LEU A 55 6.88 -9.93 -4.69
CA LEU A 55 5.54 -9.98 -5.29
C LEU A 55 5.11 -11.39 -5.73
N PRO A 56 5.95 -12.21 -6.36
CA PRO A 56 5.53 -13.57 -6.72
C PRO A 56 5.07 -14.38 -5.50
N GLU A 57 5.67 -14.17 -4.34
CA GLU A 57 5.29 -14.86 -3.12
C GLU A 57 3.95 -14.34 -2.58
N PHE A 58 3.70 -13.03 -2.66
CA PHE A 58 2.39 -12.47 -2.30
C PHE A 58 1.30 -13.01 -3.22
N GLU A 59 1.57 -13.07 -4.51
CA GLU A 59 0.60 -13.62 -5.48
C GLU A 59 0.32 -15.10 -5.20
N GLY A 60 1.34 -15.87 -4.82
CA GLY A 60 1.19 -17.27 -4.42
C GLY A 60 0.36 -17.43 -3.14
N LEU A 61 0.26 -16.39 -2.32
CA LEU A 61 -0.58 -16.36 -1.12
C LEU A 61 -1.94 -15.70 -1.38
N ASP A 62 -2.26 -15.46 -2.65
CA ASP A 62 -3.52 -14.86 -3.09
C ASP A 62 -3.73 -13.45 -2.55
N ALA A 63 -2.67 -12.66 -2.54
CA ALA A 63 -2.68 -11.29 -2.06
C ALA A 63 -2.29 -10.30 -3.16
N VAL A 64 -2.93 -9.15 -3.15
CA VAL A 64 -2.66 -8.02 -4.04
C VAL A 64 -1.87 -6.97 -3.26
N VAL A 65 -0.84 -6.39 -3.85
CA VAL A 65 -0.08 -5.29 -3.25
C VAL A 65 -0.40 -4.01 -3.98
N LEU A 66 -0.78 -2.97 -3.23
CA LEU A 66 -1.08 -1.63 -3.76
C LEU A 66 -0.26 -0.60 -2.98
N GLY A 67 0.50 0.23 -3.68
CA GLY A 67 1.20 1.37 -3.08
C GLY A 67 0.39 2.64 -3.31
N VAL A 68 0.34 3.53 -2.32
CA VAL A 68 -0.44 4.78 -2.40
C VAL A 68 0.40 5.95 -1.90
N SER A 69 0.43 7.03 -2.67
CA SER A 69 0.97 8.31 -2.22
C SER A 69 0.18 9.46 -2.86
N ALA A 70 0.56 10.70 -2.53
CA ALA A 70 -0.06 11.89 -3.13
C ALA A 70 0.62 12.30 -4.44
N ASP A 71 1.64 11.56 -4.88
CA ASP A 71 2.33 11.86 -6.14
C ASP A 71 1.40 11.63 -7.33
N SER A 72 1.70 12.32 -8.44
CA SER A 72 0.92 12.20 -9.67
C SER A 72 1.12 10.83 -10.35
N VAL A 73 0.23 10.51 -11.27
CA VAL A 73 0.36 9.30 -12.09
C VAL A 73 1.65 9.34 -12.91
N GLU A 74 2.04 10.51 -13.42
CA GLU A 74 3.30 10.66 -14.16
C GLU A 74 4.51 10.35 -13.28
N SER A 75 4.50 10.84 -12.03
CA SER A 75 5.55 10.54 -11.06
C SER A 75 5.63 9.03 -10.80
N HIS A 76 4.49 8.39 -10.61
CA HIS A 76 4.41 6.94 -10.40
C HIS A 76 4.95 6.16 -11.60
N ARG A 77 4.65 6.60 -12.81
CA ARG A 77 5.17 5.95 -14.03
C ARG A 77 6.68 6.04 -14.12
N ALA A 78 7.25 7.20 -13.78
CA ALA A 78 8.70 7.39 -13.76
C ALA A 78 9.34 6.52 -12.70
N PHE A 79 8.74 6.43 -11.52
CA PHE A 79 9.23 5.61 -10.41
C PHE A 79 9.21 4.12 -10.79
N ARG A 80 8.10 3.66 -11.36
CA ARG A 80 7.97 2.28 -11.86
C ARG A 80 9.04 1.95 -12.89
N LYS A 81 9.24 2.83 -13.86
CA LYS A 81 10.21 2.61 -14.93
C LYS A 81 11.63 2.56 -14.40
N LYS A 82 11.96 3.46 -13.47
CA LYS A 82 13.30 3.57 -12.90
C LYS A 82 13.69 2.31 -12.11
N HIS A 83 12.74 1.74 -11.39
CA HIS A 83 13.00 0.62 -10.47
C HIS A 83 12.33 -0.68 -10.89
N ASP A 84 11.75 -0.73 -12.08
CA ASP A 84 11.10 -1.92 -12.63
C ASP A 84 10.06 -2.49 -11.67
N LEU A 85 9.19 -1.62 -11.15
CA LEU A 85 8.15 -2.04 -10.20
C LEU A 85 7.05 -2.82 -10.94
N ASN A 86 6.46 -3.80 -10.25
CA ASN A 86 5.55 -4.77 -10.86
C ASN A 86 4.18 -4.84 -10.18
N PHE A 87 3.83 -3.84 -9.37
CA PHE A 87 2.53 -3.74 -8.72
C PHE A 87 1.98 -2.31 -8.91
N PRO A 88 0.65 -2.10 -8.79
CA PRO A 88 0.08 -0.77 -9.02
C PRO A 88 0.49 0.27 -7.98
N LEU A 89 0.76 1.48 -8.45
CA LEU A 89 0.98 2.66 -7.62
C LEU A 89 -0.21 3.59 -7.83
N LEU A 90 -0.92 3.91 -6.77
CA LEU A 90 -2.15 4.71 -6.81
C LEU A 90 -1.86 6.16 -6.42
N SER A 91 -2.51 7.08 -7.12
CA SER A 91 -2.32 8.51 -6.92
C SER A 91 -3.53 9.12 -6.20
N ASP A 92 -3.32 9.67 -5.00
CA ASP A 92 -4.36 10.37 -4.24
C ASP A 92 -3.99 11.85 -4.09
N GLU A 93 -3.99 12.59 -5.18
CA GLU A 93 -3.61 14.00 -5.18
C GLU A 93 -4.57 14.87 -4.38
N SER A 94 -5.83 14.46 -4.24
CA SER A 94 -6.81 15.18 -3.42
C SER A 94 -6.64 14.98 -1.93
N HIS A 95 -5.90 13.94 -1.51
CA HIS A 95 -5.69 13.53 -0.12
C HIS A 95 -6.96 12.97 0.56
N GLU A 96 -8.04 12.74 -0.16
CA GLU A 96 -9.29 12.24 0.43
C GLU A 96 -9.12 10.84 1.04
N MET A 97 -8.47 9.94 0.32
CA MET A 97 -8.21 8.60 0.82
C MET A 97 -7.18 8.63 1.96
N LEU A 98 -6.14 9.45 1.82
CA LEU A 98 -5.10 9.61 2.84
C LEU A 98 -5.71 10.07 4.17
N GLU A 99 -6.66 10.99 4.12
CA GLU A 99 -7.38 11.46 5.31
C GLU A 99 -8.30 10.36 5.86
N ALA A 100 -9.05 9.69 4.99
CA ALA A 100 -9.97 8.62 5.38
C ALA A 100 -9.25 7.49 6.11
N TYR A 101 -8.03 7.17 5.70
CA TYR A 101 -7.22 6.12 6.33
C TYR A 101 -6.38 6.64 7.50
N GLY A 102 -6.42 7.95 7.80
CA GLY A 102 -5.72 8.53 8.92
C GLY A 102 -4.21 8.56 8.79
N VAL A 103 -3.70 8.62 7.56
CA VAL A 103 -2.25 8.63 7.29
C VAL A 103 -1.72 10.00 6.86
N TRP A 104 -2.61 10.96 6.60
CA TRP A 104 -2.23 12.34 6.23
C TRP A 104 -2.04 13.13 7.51
N LYS A 105 -0.79 13.42 7.88
CA LYS A 105 -0.45 13.96 9.20
C LYS A 105 0.57 15.08 9.15
N PRO A 106 0.57 16.00 10.13
CA PRO A 106 1.61 17.02 10.22
C PRO A 106 2.95 16.40 10.66
N HIS A 107 4.01 16.86 10.04
CA HIS A 107 5.38 16.48 10.37
C HIS A 107 6.11 17.72 10.93
N PRO A 108 6.95 17.59 11.97
CA PRO A 108 7.63 18.74 12.59
C PRO A 108 8.48 19.57 11.62
N VAL A 109 9.03 18.93 10.56
CA VAL A 109 9.95 19.58 9.61
C VAL A 109 9.30 19.83 8.25
N TYR A 110 8.51 18.88 7.73
CA TYR A 110 8.07 18.89 6.32
C TYR A 110 6.63 19.37 6.13
N GLY A 111 5.92 19.79 7.20
CA GLY A 111 4.51 20.12 7.09
C GLY A 111 3.66 18.87 6.96
N MET A 112 2.54 18.95 6.24
CA MET A 112 1.67 17.79 6.05
C MET A 112 2.36 16.74 5.17
N THR A 113 2.34 15.50 5.62
CA THR A 113 2.94 14.39 4.89
C THR A 113 2.20 13.09 5.22
N ILE A 114 2.57 12.01 4.53
CA ILE A 114 2.00 10.69 4.76
C ILE A 114 2.84 9.96 5.81
N GLU A 115 2.19 9.52 6.88
CA GLU A 115 2.80 8.59 7.83
C GLU A 115 2.86 7.22 7.15
N ARG A 116 4.09 6.69 7.00
CA ARG A 116 4.29 5.39 6.37
C ARG A 116 3.51 4.32 7.14
N SER A 117 2.50 3.76 6.52
CA SER A 117 1.58 2.82 7.17
C SER A 117 1.16 1.73 6.20
N THR A 118 0.81 0.57 6.73
CA THR A 118 0.30 -0.55 5.93
C THR A 118 -0.95 -1.10 6.56
N PHE A 119 -1.94 -1.39 5.73
CA PHE A 119 -3.20 -2.00 6.11
C PHE A 119 -3.31 -3.33 5.39
N LEU A 120 -3.52 -4.41 6.15
CA LEU A 120 -3.81 -5.71 5.57
C LEU A 120 -5.31 -5.93 5.61
N LEU A 121 -5.91 -6.10 4.44
CA LEU A 121 -7.36 -6.30 4.30
C LEU A 121 -7.65 -7.75 3.94
N ASP A 122 -8.71 -8.29 4.49
CA ASP A 122 -9.12 -9.66 4.16
C ASP A 122 -9.92 -9.69 2.85
N GLU A 123 -10.40 -10.87 2.49
CA GLU A 123 -11.11 -11.10 1.22
C GLU A 123 -12.44 -10.33 1.13
N ASP A 124 -12.99 -9.90 2.26
CA ASP A 124 -14.23 -9.11 2.32
C ASP A 124 -13.97 -7.61 2.47
N GLY A 125 -12.71 -7.19 2.44
CA GLY A 125 -12.35 -5.78 2.59
C GLY A 125 -12.36 -5.30 4.03
N VAL A 126 -12.31 -6.20 4.99
CA VAL A 126 -12.24 -5.87 6.41
C VAL A 126 -10.79 -5.80 6.85
N VAL A 127 -10.47 -4.82 7.70
CA VAL A 127 -9.09 -4.61 8.17
C VAL A 127 -8.67 -5.74 9.11
N GLU A 128 -7.67 -6.52 8.71
CA GLU A 128 -7.07 -7.57 9.54
C GLU A 128 -6.00 -7.04 10.46
N GLU A 129 -5.11 -6.21 9.93
CA GLU A 129 -3.97 -5.65 10.68
C GLU A 129 -3.67 -4.25 10.18
N ILE A 130 -3.09 -3.44 11.08
CA ILE A 130 -2.64 -2.08 10.79
C ILE A 130 -1.23 -1.92 11.36
N TRP A 131 -0.29 -1.42 10.54
CA TRP A 131 1.04 -1.03 10.99
C TRP A 131 1.23 0.44 10.68
N ARG A 132 1.47 1.26 11.72
CA ARG A 132 1.73 2.70 11.57
C ARG A 132 3.17 3.02 11.91
N GLY A 133 3.72 4.06 11.28
CA GLY A 133 5.11 4.44 11.51
C GLY A 133 6.09 3.35 11.08
N VAL A 134 5.88 2.78 9.92
CA VAL A 134 6.61 1.60 9.43
C VAL A 134 8.03 1.95 9.04
N ASN A 135 8.98 1.10 9.44
CA ASN A 135 10.33 1.13 8.90
C ASN A 135 10.29 0.48 7.51
N PRO A 136 10.71 1.19 6.44
CA PRO A 136 10.62 0.64 5.08
C PRO A 136 11.50 -0.59 4.86
N LYS A 137 12.60 -0.71 5.62
CA LYS A 137 13.54 -1.82 5.47
C LYS A 137 13.00 -3.07 6.14
N GLY A 138 12.84 -4.17 5.39
CA GLY A 138 12.39 -5.45 5.92
C GLY A 138 10.89 -5.58 6.11
N HIS A 139 10.12 -4.53 5.85
CA HIS A 139 8.66 -4.56 6.07
C HIS A 139 7.96 -5.54 5.12
N ALA A 140 8.33 -5.56 3.85
CA ALA A 140 7.73 -6.47 2.86
C ALA A 140 7.94 -7.93 3.26
N ASP A 141 9.14 -8.29 3.73
CA ASP A 141 9.45 -9.64 4.16
C ASP A 141 8.62 -10.05 5.38
N MET A 142 8.46 -9.13 6.33
CA MET A 142 7.63 -9.37 7.52
C MET A 142 6.18 -9.63 7.13
N LEU A 143 5.64 -8.85 6.21
CA LEU A 143 4.27 -9.03 5.71
C LEU A 143 4.10 -10.37 5.00
N ARG A 144 5.06 -10.74 4.16
CA ARG A 144 5.04 -12.02 3.46
C ARG A 144 4.99 -13.18 4.46
N ASP A 145 5.84 -13.12 5.49
CA ASP A 145 5.89 -14.15 6.52
C ASP A 145 4.58 -14.20 7.30
N ARG A 146 4.02 -13.04 7.65
CA ARG A 146 2.74 -12.96 8.36
C ARG A 146 1.60 -13.59 7.55
N LEU A 147 1.56 -13.33 6.25
CA LEU A 147 0.55 -13.91 5.34
C LEU A 147 0.77 -15.41 5.16
N GLY A 148 2.03 -15.84 5.04
CA GLY A 148 2.37 -17.25 4.91
C GLY A 148 1.95 -18.05 6.13
N ASP A 149 2.19 -17.55 7.33
CA ASP A 149 1.77 -18.20 8.57
C ASP A 149 0.24 -18.31 8.65
N SER A 150 -0.47 -17.23 8.34
CA SER A 150 -1.93 -17.21 8.34
C SER A 150 -2.50 -18.19 7.30
N HIS A 151 -1.90 -18.27 6.12
CA HIS A 151 -2.32 -19.15 5.03
C HIS A 151 -2.05 -20.61 5.39
N SER A 152 -0.90 -20.90 6.00
CA SER A 152 -0.48 -22.24 6.38
C SER A 152 -1.33 -22.82 7.50
N SER A 153 -1.84 -21.98 8.41
CA SER A 153 -2.64 -22.43 9.53
C SER A 153 -4.11 -22.63 9.19
N ALA A 154 -4.50 -22.33 7.96
CA ALA A 154 -5.86 -22.60 7.49
C ALA A 154 -6.05 -24.10 7.12
#